data_905552bde5ea0a7f3bad92f6ccc4915d
#
_entry.id   905552bde5ea0a7f3bad92f6ccc4915d
#
_cell.length_a   1.000
_cell.length_b   1.000
_cell.length_c   1.000
_cell.angle_alpha   90.00
_cell.angle_beta   90.00
_cell.angle_gamma   90.00
#
_symmetry.space_group_name_H-M   'P 1'
#
loop_
_entity.id
_entity.type
_entity.pdbx_description
1 polymer ?
#
loop_
_entity_poly.entity_id
_entity_poly.type
_entity_poly.pdbx_seq_one_letter_code
_entity_poly.pdbx_strand_id
1 'polypeptide(L)'
;MDKTLRICEDGSHTLFSGKAGECYHSIHGALNESLHIFIEAGFKSVSKKQKIKELRILEIGFGTGLNALLTAMEADKEKIAVSYLGLEPFPIKAEIVKQLNYTDILAGSSNFIFSALHESEWEESLLIHPYFNFKKKQTGIMEVALPDNSFDLIYFDAFSPEAQPELWEQEVFEKCYKVLAPGGILVTYCAKGRVKRALKSAGFTVENLPGPKGKREITRALKFI
;
A
#
# COMPACT_ATOMS: atom_id res chain seq x y z
N MET A 1 9.51 -21.82 -1.43
CA MET A 1 10.55 -20.77 -1.38
C MET A 1 10.37 -20.04 -0.07
N ASP A 2 11.42 -19.95 0.69
CA ASP A 2 11.27 -19.57 2.09
C ASP A 2 11.23 -18.07 2.26
N LYS A 3 10.07 -17.59 2.75
CA LYS A 3 9.97 -16.26 3.34
C LYS A 3 10.48 -16.39 4.78
N THR A 4 11.48 -15.59 5.16
CA THR A 4 12.06 -15.60 6.51
C THR A 4 11.71 -14.33 7.26
N LEU A 5 11.31 -14.49 8.52
CA LEU A 5 11.01 -13.37 9.42
C LEU A 5 12.30 -12.60 9.73
N ARG A 6 12.19 -11.27 9.76
CA ARG A 6 13.25 -10.35 10.18
C ARG A 6 12.65 -9.33 11.16
N ILE A 7 13.44 -8.89 12.10
CA ILE A 7 13.09 -7.83 13.04
C ILE A 7 13.72 -6.53 12.56
N CYS A 8 12.91 -5.50 12.40
CA CYS A 8 13.35 -4.15 12.03
C CYS A 8 13.86 -3.38 13.24
N GLU A 9 14.53 -2.25 13.00
CA GLU A 9 15.07 -1.38 14.07
C GLU A 9 13.98 -0.76 14.95
N ASP A 10 12.75 -0.62 14.47
CA ASP A 10 11.59 -0.16 15.24
C ASP A 10 10.88 -1.27 16.00
N GLY A 11 11.44 -2.48 16.00
CA GLY A 11 10.88 -3.67 16.66
C GLY A 11 9.81 -4.39 15.84
N SER A 12 9.31 -3.81 14.75
CA SER A 12 8.32 -4.46 13.89
C SER A 12 8.94 -5.59 13.07
N HIS A 13 8.11 -6.55 12.71
CA HIS A 13 8.53 -7.64 11.84
C HIS A 13 8.42 -7.26 10.36
N THR A 14 9.33 -7.79 9.54
CA THR A 14 9.23 -7.84 8.09
C THR A 14 9.59 -9.24 7.60
N LEU A 15 9.36 -9.52 6.33
CA LEU A 15 9.69 -10.79 5.71
C LEU A 15 10.78 -10.58 4.66
N PHE A 16 11.80 -11.42 4.69
CA PHE A 16 12.74 -11.52 3.57
C PHE A 16 12.21 -12.52 2.54
N SER A 17 12.12 -12.10 1.30
CA SER A 17 11.74 -12.95 0.17
C SER A 17 12.98 -13.47 -0.53
N GLY A 18 13.24 -14.77 -0.45
CA GLY A 18 14.36 -15.39 -1.21
C GLY A 18 14.19 -15.27 -2.72
N LYS A 19 12.95 -15.18 -3.22
CA LYS A 19 12.67 -14.98 -4.65
C LYS A 19 13.01 -13.56 -5.12
N ALA A 20 12.62 -12.55 -4.34
CA ALA A 20 12.90 -11.16 -4.66
C ALA A 20 14.32 -10.72 -4.26
N GLY A 21 14.97 -11.45 -3.36
CA GLY A 21 16.28 -11.10 -2.81
C GLY A 21 16.24 -9.90 -1.85
N GLU A 22 15.06 -9.48 -1.39
CA GLU A 22 14.91 -8.32 -0.52
C GLU A 22 13.77 -8.51 0.51
N CYS A 23 13.70 -7.60 1.48
CA CYS A 23 12.64 -7.57 2.47
C CYS A 23 11.38 -6.87 1.92
N TYR A 24 10.21 -7.24 2.47
CA TYR A 24 8.92 -6.60 2.17
C TYR A 24 8.89 -5.12 2.59
N HIS A 25 9.58 -4.78 3.66
CA HIS A 25 9.68 -3.41 4.18
C HIS A 25 11.14 -3.09 4.51
N SER A 26 11.41 -1.81 4.75
CA SER A 26 12.72 -1.36 5.23
C SER A 26 13.11 -2.01 6.56
N ILE A 27 14.35 -2.47 6.66
CA ILE A 27 14.91 -2.95 7.94
C ILE A 27 15.02 -1.85 9.00
N HIS A 28 14.92 -0.58 8.60
CA HIS A 28 14.91 0.56 9.51
C HIS A 28 13.57 0.78 10.22
N GLY A 29 12.53 0.01 9.85
CA GLY A 29 11.23 0.03 10.50
C GLY A 29 10.08 -0.16 9.52
N ALA A 30 9.39 -1.31 9.57
CA ALA A 30 8.24 -1.57 8.71
C ALA A 30 7.06 -0.67 9.07
N LEU A 31 6.76 -0.53 10.37
CA LEU A 31 5.71 0.36 10.86
C LEU A 31 6.01 1.83 10.53
N ASN A 32 7.21 2.30 10.84
CA ASN A 32 7.60 3.68 10.59
C ASN A 32 7.56 4.03 9.10
N GLU A 33 7.99 3.13 8.24
CA GLU A 33 7.93 3.30 6.78
C GLU A 33 6.49 3.41 6.29
N SER A 34 5.63 2.45 6.66
CA SER A 34 4.23 2.43 6.27
C SER A 34 3.45 3.63 6.78
N LEU A 35 3.65 4.02 8.04
CA LEU A 35 3.04 5.21 8.63
C LEU A 35 3.44 6.48 7.87
N HIS A 36 4.72 6.64 7.56
CA HIS A 36 5.22 7.84 6.89
C HIS A 36 4.71 7.96 5.46
N ILE A 37 4.79 6.87 4.68
CA ILE A 37 4.53 6.89 3.24
C ILE A 37 3.04 6.76 2.95
N PHE A 38 2.40 5.73 3.49
CA PHE A 38 1.04 5.40 3.09
C PHE A 38 -0.01 6.13 3.93
N ILE A 39 0.25 6.33 5.22
CA ILE A 39 -0.69 7.07 6.06
C ILE A 39 -0.46 8.58 5.96
N GLU A 40 0.72 9.11 6.29
CA GLU A 40 0.93 10.56 6.32
C GLU A 40 0.97 11.19 4.93
N ALA A 41 1.82 10.69 4.02
CA ALA A 41 1.95 11.25 2.69
C ALA A 41 0.82 10.80 1.73
N GLY A 42 0.15 9.66 2.00
CA GLY A 42 -0.99 9.13 1.26
C GLY A 42 -2.33 9.54 1.88
N PHE A 43 -2.86 8.72 2.78
CA PHE A 43 -4.21 8.82 3.36
C PHE A 43 -4.53 10.24 3.88
N LYS A 44 -3.71 10.75 4.80
CA LYS A 44 -3.95 12.07 5.41
C LYS A 44 -3.81 13.22 4.43
N SER A 45 -3.00 13.08 3.39
CA SER A 45 -2.87 14.14 2.39
C SER A 45 -4.12 14.29 1.53
N VAL A 46 -4.84 13.18 1.26
CA VAL A 46 -6.10 13.20 0.53
C VAL A 46 -7.26 13.60 1.45
N SER A 47 -7.36 12.97 2.62
CA SER A 47 -8.46 13.19 3.55
C SER A 47 -8.56 14.64 4.07
N LYS A 48 -7.42 15.32 4.25
CA LYS A 48 -7.37 16.73 4.69
C LYS A 48 -7.75 17.74 3.60
N LYS A 49 -7.48 17.43 2.32
CA LYS A 49 -7.70 18.36 1.20
C LYS A 49 -9.16 18.45 0.77
N GLN A 50 -9.93 17.42 1.01
CA GLN A 50 -11.32 17.32 0.58
C GLN A 50 -12.16 16.91 1.78
N LYS A 51 -13.38 17.45 1.91
CA LYS A 51 -14.40 16.91 2.83
C LYS A 51 -14.91 15.60 2.23
N ILE A 52 -14.04 14.60 2.11
CA ILE A 52 -14.35 13.30 1.51
C ILE A 52 -15.23 12.52 2.48
N LYS A 53 -16.39 12.07 2.02
CA LYS A 53 -17.24 11.16 2.77
C LYS A 53 -16.78 9.71 2.65
N GLU A 54 -16.17 9.39 1.52
CA GLU A 54 -15.64 8.06 1.21
C GLU A 54 -14.34 8.18 0.41
N LEU A 55 -13.32 7.44 0.81
CA LEU A 55 -12.02 7.37 0.16
C LEU A 55 -11.81 5.98 -0.45
N ARG A 56 -11.60 5.93 -1.77
CA ARG A 56 -11.37 4.68 -2.51
C ARG A 56 -9.88 4.46 -2.71
N ILE A 57 -9.36 3.40 -2.12
CA ILE A 57 -7.92 3.10 -2.11
C ILE A 57 -7.64 1.82 -2.89
N LEU A 58 -6.66 1.87 -3.77
CA LEU A 58 -6.05 0.71 -4.42
C LEU A 58 -4.65 0.50 -3.86
N GLU A 59 -4.35 -0.70 -3.38
CA GLU A 59 -3.00 -1.11 -3.01
C GLU A 59 -2.46 -2.12 -4.01
N ILE A 60 -1.28 -1.86 -4.55
CA ILE A 60 -0.52 -2.77 -5.41
C ILE A 60 0.59 -3.35 -4.56
N GLY A 61 0.49 -4.66 -4.26
CA GLY A 61 1.35 -5.35 -3.30
C GLY A 61 0.77 -5.34 -1.88
N PHE A 62 -0.34 -6.05 -1.66
CA PHE A 62 -0.94 -6.19 -0.32
C PHE A 62 0.04 -6.82 0.70
N GLY A 63 0.88 -7.75 0.26
CA GLY A 63 1.98 -8.30 1.04
C GLY A 63 1.59 -8.79 2.43
N THR A 64 2.16 -8.17 3.47
CA THR A 64 1.90 -8.50 4.87
C THR A 64 0.58 -7.91 5.41
N GLY A 65 -0.13 -7.09 4.62
CA GLY A 65 -1.35 -6.42 5.03
C GLY A 65 -1.15 -5.23 5.99
N LEU A 66 0.10 -4.78 6.18
CA LEU A 66 0.42 -3.71 7.13
C LEU A 66 -0.22 -2.38 6.74
N ASN A 67 -0.15 -1.99 5.47
CA ASN A 67 -0.74 -0.73 5.00
C ASN A 67 -2.27 -0.74 5.15
N ALA A 68 -2.91 -1.87 4.84
CA ALA A 68 -4.36 -2.04 5.02
C ALA A 68 -4.76 -1.97 6.50
N LEU A 69 -4.00 -2.62 7.40
CA LEU A 69 -4.20 -2.56 8.84
C LEU A 69 -4.14 -1.11 9.36
N LEU A 70 -3.06 -0.41 9.03
CA LEU A 70 -2.86 0.98 9.47
C LEU A 70 -3.94 1.91 8.90
N THR A 71 -4.33 1.70 7.64
CA THR A 71 -5.39 2.47 7.00
C THR A 71 -6.75 2.23 7.66
N ALA A 72 -7.07 0.98 8.00
CA ALA A 72 -8.32 0.65 8.70
C ALA A 72 -8.37 1.31 10.09
N MET A 73 -7.27 1.28 10.84
CA MET A 73 -7.17 1.94 12.14
C MET A 73 -7.32 3.46 12.03
N GLU A 74 -6.69 4.08 11.03
CA GLU A 74 -6.77 5.52 10.82
C GLU A 74 -8.17 5.93 10.30
N ALA A 75 -8.81 5.12 9.46
CA ALA A 75 -10.18 5.31 8.98
C ALA A 75 -11.19 5.34 10.15
N ASP A 76 -11.05 4.42 11.12
CA ASP A 76 -11.89 4.41 12.33
C ASP A 76 -11.64 5.65 13.21
N LYS A 77 -10.39 6.01 13.40
CA LYS A 77 -10.01 7.19 14.20
C LYS A 77 -10.54 8.50 13.61
N GLU A 78 -10.38 8.69 12.30
CA GLU A 78 -10.79 9.91 11.59
C GLU A 78 -12.28 9.88 11.17
N LYS A 79 -12.97 8.73 11.35
CA LYS A 79 -14.38 8.50 10.94
C LYS A 79 -14.62 8.74 9.45
N ILE A 80 -13.66 8.32 8.64
CA ILE A 80 -13.72 8.42 7.18
C ILE A 80 -14.02 7.05 6.60
N ALA A 81 -15.10 6.93 5.82
CA ALA A 81 -15.40 5.69 5.12
C ALA A 81 -14.32 5.38 4.06
N VAL A 82 -13.82 4.17 4.05
CA VAL A 82 -12.81 3.69 3.11
C VAL A 82 -13.31 2.45 2.40
N SER A 83 -13.24 2.47 1.07
CA SER A 83 -13.34 1.28 0.22
C SER A 83 -11.92 0.90 -0.24
N TYR A 84 -11.41 -0.21 0.29
CA TYR A 84 -10.03 -0.64 0.07
C TYR A 84 -9.95 -1.89 -0.81
N LEU A 85 -9.16 -1.82 -1.88
CA LEU A 85 -8.84 -2.96 -2.73
C LEU A 85 -7.34 -3.25 -2.68
N GLY A 86 -6.95 -4.42 -2.14
CA GLY A 86 -5.58 -4.92 -2.16
C GLY A 86 -5.36 -5.93 -3.30
N LEU A 87 -4.31 -5.75 -4.09
CA LEU A 87 -3.86 -6.69 -5.13
C LEU A 87 -2.61 -7.43 -4.65
N GLU A 88 -2.63 -8.77 -4.73
CA GLU A 88 -1.49 -9.61 -4.35
C GLU A 88 -1.46 -10.91 -5.17
N PRO A 89 -0.59 -11.03 -6.17
CA PRO A 89 -0.51 -12.25 -6.98
C PRO A 89 0.11 -13.45 -6.24
N PHE A 90 0.88 -13.20 -5.16
CA PHE A 90 1.65 -14.23 -4.44
C PHE A 90 1.39 -14.21 -2.92
N PRO A 91 0.19 -14.54 -2.45
CA PRO A 91 -0.20 -14.41 -1.05
C PRO A 91 0.79 -15.05 -0.07
N ILE A 92 0.88 -14.44 1.11
CA ILE A 92 1.65 -14.99 2.21
C ILE A 92 0.85 -16.12 2.87
N LYS A 93 1.52 -17.22 3.24
CA LYS A 93 0.89 -18.32 3.94
C LYS A 93 0.43 -17.92 5.35
N ALA A 94 -0.69 -18.44 5.79
CA ALA A 94 -1.28 -18.14 7.10
C ALA A 94 -0.31 -18.39 8.28
N GLU A 95 0.54 -19.42 8.17
CA GLU A 95 1.51 -19.76 9.21
C GLU A 95 2.60 -18.66 9.36
N ILE A 96 2.90 -17.94 8.27
CA ILE A 96 3.84 -16.82 8.31
C ILE A 96 3.15 -15.56 8.85
N VAL A 97 1.90 -15.32 8.44
CA VAL A 97 1.10 -14.19 8.94
C VAL A 97 1.00 -14.21 10.46
N LYS A 98 0.75 -15.38 11.06
CA LYS A 98 0.65 -15.57 12.52
C LYS A 98 1.94 -15.24 13.29
N GLN A 99 3.08 -15.12 12.62
CA GLN A 99 4.36 -14.77 13.24
C GLN A 99 4.64 -13.26 13.22
N LEU A 100 3.84 -12.47 12.49
CA LEU A 100 3.99 -11.02 12.42
C LEU A 100 3.49 -10.38 13.72
N ASN A 101 4.24 -9.42 14.24
CA ASN A 101 4.00 -8.81 15.55
C ASN A 101 3.30 -7.43 15.50
N TYR A 102 2.70 -7.08 14.39
CA TYR A 102 2.10 -5.74 14.23
C TYR A 102 1.05 -5.46 15.30
N THR A 103 0.24 -6.45 15.62
CA THR A 103 -0.84 -6.32 16.59
C THR A 103 -0.35 -6.20 18.03
N ASP A 104 0.82 -6.76 18.35
CA ASP A 104 1.45 -6.63 19.67
C ASP A 104 1.97 -5.20 19.90
N ILE A 105 2.42 -4.55 18.81
CA ILE A 105 2.95 -3.18 18.88
C ILE A 105 1.84 -2.15 18.81
N LEU A 106 0.82 -2.36 17.96
CA LEU A 106 -0.22 -1.37 17.67
C LEU A 106 -1.36 -1.34 18.71
N ALA A 107 -1.55 -2.39 19.46
CA ALA A 107 -2.63 -2.51 20.48
C ALA A 107 -4.07 -2.20 19.95
N GLY A 108 -5.04 -2.13 20.85
CA GLY A 108 -6.42 -1.76 20.52
C GLY A 108 -7.14 -2.79 19.63
N SER A 109 -7.86 -2.31 18.61
CA SER A 109 -8.60 -3.15 17.66
C SER A 109 -7.73 -3.82 16.60
N SER A 110 -6.42 -3.60 16.61
CA SER A 110 -5.49 -4.06 15.57
C SER A 110 -5.54 -5.57 15.34
N ASN A 111 -5.67 -6.36 16.42
CA ASN A 111 -5.72 -7.82 16.31
C ASN A 111 -6.97 -8.29 15.54
N PHE A 112 -8.13 -7.77 15.87
CA PHE A 112 -9.38 -8.09 15.15
C PHE A 112 -9.28 -7.70 13.66
N ILE A 113 -8.81 -6.47 13.38
CA ILE A 113 -8.68 -5.97 12.00
C ILE A 113 -7.68 -6.85 11.22
N PHE A 114 -6.51 -7.13 11.81
CA PHE A 114 -5.46 -7.91 11.14
C PHE A 114 -5.93 -9.34 10.82
N SER A 115 -6.59 -10.00 11.76
CA SER A 115 -7.19 -11.31 11.52
C SER A 115 -8.23 -11.25 10.39
N ALA A 116 -9.15 -10.27 10.43
CA ALA A 116 -10.20 -10.12 9.42
C ALA A 116 -9.61 -9.86 8.01
N LEU A 117 -8.53 -9.06 7.89
CA LEU A 117 -7.84 -8.82 6.62
C LEU A 117 -7.28 -10.10 5.99
N HIS A 118 -6.68 -10.96 6.80
CA HIS A 118 -6.04 -12.19 6.31
C HIS A 118 -7.01 -13.35 6.11
N GLU A 119 -8.00 -13.48 6.99
CA GLU A 119 -9.00 -14.56 6.97
C GLU A 119 -10.15 -14.31 5.98
N SER A 120 -10.34 -13.05 5.51
CA SER A 120 -11.34 -12.77 4.47
C SER A 120 -11.10 -13.59 3.21
N GLU A 121 -12.18 -13.97 2.55
CA GLU A 121 -12.09 -14.67 1.26
C GLU A 121 -11.55 -13.74 0.16
N TRP A 122 -10.78 -14.32 -0.76
CA TRP A 122 -10.34 -13.62 -1.96
C TRP A 122 -11.52 -13.31 -2.87
N GLU A 123 -11.48 -12.19 -3.58
CA GLU A 123 -12.52 -11.70 -4.48
C GLU A 123 -13.83 -11.26 -3.81
N GLU A 124 -13.98 -11.41 -2.50
CA GLU A 124 -15.14 -10.98 -1.75
C GLU A 124 -14.90 -9.70 -0.97
N SER A 125 -15.97 -8.91 -0.79
CA SER A 125 -15.91 -7.69 0.02
C SER A 125 -16.34 -7.98 1.45
N LEU A 126 -15.60 -7.48 2.42
CA LEU A 126 -15.87 -7.62 3.84
C LEU A 126 -15.91 -6.24 4.51
N LEU A 127 -17.03 -5.89 5.15
CA LEU A 127 -17.09 -4.73 6.04
C LEU A 127 -16.43 -5.10 7.37
N ILE A 128 -15.17 -4.71 7.56
CA ILE A 128 -14.42 -5.02 8.78
C ILE A 128 -14.93 -4.19 9.96
N HIS A 129 -15.21 -2.91 9.74
CA HIS A 129 -15.86 -2.00 10.69
C HIS A 129 -16.59 -0.88 9.93
N PRO A 130 -17.44 -0.04 10.57
CA PRO A 130 -18.30 0.92 9.86
C PRO A 130 -17.62 1.86 8.88
N TYR A 131 -16.31 2.06 9.03
CA TYR A 131 -15.53 2.95 8.18
C TYR A 131 -14.54 2.22 7.26
N PHE A 132 -14.54 0.88 7.20
CA PHE A 132 -13.57 0.16 6.38
C PHE A 132 -14.17 -1.07 5.69
N ASN A 133 -14.45 -0.92 4.42
CA ASN A 133 -14.85 -2.00 3.52
C ASN A 133 -13.62 -2.49 2.75
N PHE A 134 -13.27 -3.74 2.93
CA PHE A 134 -12.07 -4.36 2.40
C PHE A 134 -12.37 -5.42 1.36
N LYS A 135 -11.58 -5.42 0.30
CA LYS A 135 -11.52 -6.50 -0.69
C LYS A 135 -10.08 -6.78 -1.04
N LYS A 136 -9.73 -8.05 -1.22
CA LYS A 136 -8.44 -8.45 -1.79
C LYS A 136 -8.63 -9.32 -3.03
N LYS A 137 -7.72 -9.18 -4.00
CA LYS A 137 -7.71 -9.97 -5.21
C LYS A 137 -6.36 -10.65 -5.42
N GLN A 138 -6.40 -11.95 -5.73
CA GLN A 138 -5.17 -12.69 -6.04
C GLN A 138 -4.76 -12.50 -7.49
N THR A 139 -4.34 -11.29 -7.82
CA THR A 139 -3.97 -10.89 -9.18
C THR A 139 -2.99 -9.72 -9.16
N GLY A 140 -2.29 -9.50 -10.25
CA GLY A 140 -1.45 -8.30 -10.47
C GLY A 140 -2.23 -7.14 -11.07
N ILE A 141 -1.61 -5.97 -11.05
CA ILE A 141 -2.23 -4.74 -11.58
C ILE A 141 -2.50 -4.85 -13.09
N MET A 142 -1.66 -5.52 -13.85
CA MET A 142 -1.80 -5.60 -15.30
C MET A 142 -2.91 -6.55 -15.74
N GLU A 143 -3.20 -7.58 -14.95
CA GLU A 143 -4.18 -8.63 -15.24
C GLU A 143 -5.60 -8.25 -14.80
N VAL A 144 -5.73 -7.41 -13.76
CA VAL A 144 -7.04 -7.06 -13.21
C VAL A 144 -7.77 -6.04 -14.08
N ALA A 145 -9.05 -6.24 -14.32
CA ALA A 145 -9.92 -5.21 -14.90
C ALA A 145 -10.41 -4.27 -13.79
N LEU A 146 -10.11 -2.99 -13.92
CA LEU A 146 -10.53 -1.93 -12.99
C LEU A 146 -11.20 -0.81 -13.78
N PRO A 147 -12.30 -0.22 -13.26
CA PRO A 147 -12.93 0.92 -13.91
C PRO A 147 -12.03 2.15 -13.89
N ASP A 148 -12.19 2.98 -14.90
CA ASP A 148 -11.50 4.28 -14.99
C ASP A 148 -11.97 5.21 -13.85
N ASN A 149 -11.06 6.04 -13.33
CA ASN A 149 -11.36 7.06 -12.32
C ASN A 149 -12.06 6.52 -11.06
N SER A 150 -11.77 5.27 -10.68
CA SER A 150 -12.43 4.57 -9.59
C SER A 150 -11.72 4.64 -8.23
N PHE A 151 -10.49 5.17 -8.20
CA PHE A 151 -9.71 5.30 -6.97
C PHE A 151 -9.25 6.74 -6.74
N ASP A 152 -9.22 7.15 -5.50
CA ASP A 152 -8.78 8.48 -5.07
C ASP A 152 -7.32 8.45 -4.61
N LEU A 153 -6.85 7.27 -4.19
CA LEU A 153 -5.50 7.04 -3.68
C LEU A 153 -4.99 5.67 -4.15
N ILE A 154 -3.75 5.65 -4.64
CA ILE A 154 -3.04 4.41 -4.95
C ILE A 154 -1.83 4.29 -4.02
N TYR A 155 -1.74 3.17 -3.29
CA TYR A 155 -0.53 2.71 -2.63
C TYR A 155 0.24 1.81 -3.58
N PHE A 156 1.39 2.27 -4.05
CA PHE A 156 2.24 1.49 -4.94
C PHE A 156 3.40 0.89 -4.13
N ASP A 157 3.17 -0.31 -3.58
CA ASP A 157 4.06 -0.98 -2.63
C ASP A 157 4.57 -2.34 -3.16
N ALA A 158 4.95 -2.37 -4.43
CA ALA A 158 5.61 -3.52 -5.04
C ALA A 158 7.07 -3.65 -4.58
N PHE A 159 7.69 -4.81 -4.77
CA PHE A 159 9.14 -4.98 -4.61
C PHE A 159 9.91 -4.00 -5.49
N SER A 160 11.18 -3.77 -5.14
CA SER A 160 11.99 -2.74 -5.80
C SER A 160 12.09 -2.93 -7.31
N PRO A 161 12.39 -1.85 -8.05
CA PRO A 161 12.62 -1.95 -9.49
C PRO A 161 13.72 -2.91 -9.90
N GLU A 162 14.58 -3.31 -8.99
CA GLU A 162 15.62 -4.33 -9.20
C GLU A 162 15.05 -5.74 -9.07
N ALA A 163 14.10 -5.94 -8.18
CA ALA A 163 13.49 -7.25 -7.92
C ALA A 163 12.30 -7.55 -8.82
N GLN A 164 11.53 -6.53 -9.19
CA GLN A 164 10.34 -6.63 -10.05
C GLN A 164 10.32 -5.51 -11.10
N PRO A 165 11.28 -5.44 -12.03
CA PRO A 165 11.39 -4.34 -12.99
C PRO A 165 10.11 -4.12 -13.82
N GLU A 166 9.39 -5.19 -14.13
CA GLU A 166 8.17 -5.16 -14.94
C GLU A 166 7.03 -4.32 -14.33
N LEU A 167 6.99 -4.19 -13.00
CA LEU A 167 5.98 -3.35 -12.33
C LEU A 167 6.30 -1.85 -12.35
N TRP A 168 7.52 -1.47 -12.73
CA TRP A 168 7.97 -0.08 -12.72
C TRP A 168 8.09 0.54 -14.12
N GLU A 169 7.53 -0.13 -15.11
CA GLU A 169 7.49 0.35 -16.49
C GLU A 169 6.36 1.36 -16.69
N GLN A 170 6.46 2.17 -17.74
CA GLN A 170 5.52 3.25 -18.05
C GLN A 170 4.08 2.74 -18.17
N GLU A 171 3.87 1.61 -18.83
CA GLU A 171 2.53 1.02 -19.06
C GLU A 171 1.77 0.73 -17.76
N VAL A 172 2.48 0.31 -16.71
CA VAL A 172 1.89 0.08 -15.39
C VAL A 172 1.40 1.41 -14.79
N PHE A 173 2.19 2.46 -14.91
CA PHE A 173 1.80 3.79 -14.42
C PHE A 173 0.71 4.43 -15.27
N GLU A 174 0.64 4.17 -16.57
CA GLU A 174 -0.49 4.57 -17.42
C GLU A 174 -1.80 3.92 -16.95
N LYS A 175 -1.75 2.64 -16.59
CA LYS A 175 -2.91 1.95 -16.00
C LYS A 175 -3.27 2.55 -14.64
N CYS A 176 -2.30 2.83 -13.77
CA CYS A 176 -2.53 3.54 -12.51
C CYS A 176 -3.16 4.92 -12.74
N TYR A 177 -2.66 5.67 -13.71
CA TYR A 177 -3.21 6.99 -14.08
C TYR A 177 -4.66 6.89 -14.55
N LYS A 178 -4.98 5.89 -15.36
CA LYS A 178 -6.31 5.67 -15.90
C LYS A 178 -7.34 5.37 -14.81
N VAL A 179 -7.01 4.50 -13.86
CA VAL A 179 -7.92 4.09 -12.77
C VAL A 179 -8.01 5.11 -11.64
N LEU A 180 -7.03 6.00 -11.50
CA LEU A 180 -7.03 7.06 -10.51
C LEU A 180 -8.00 8.17 -10.92
N ALA A 181 -8.80 8.66 -9.99
CA ALA A 181 -9.73 9.77 -10.21
C ALA A 181 -8.98 11.10 -10.44
N PRO A 182 -9.56 12.08 -11.15
CA PRO A 182 -9.02 13.43 -11.22
C PRO A 182 -8.80 14.01 -9.80
N GLY A 183 -7.64 14.60 -9.55
CA GLY A 183 -7.23 15.07 -8.24
C GLY A 183 -6.69 13.99 -7.30
N GLY A 184 -6.76 12.73 -7.69
CA GLY A 184 -6.22 11.60 -6.92
C GLY A 184 -4.69 11.55 -6.94
N ILE A 185 -4.12 10.77 -6.04
CA ILE A 185 -2.66 10.64 -5.87
C ILE A 185 -2.22 9.17 -5.85
N LEU A 186 -0.99 8.96 -6.26
CA LEU A 186 -0.25 7.71 -6.06
C LEU A 186 0.93 8.01 -5.13
N VAL A 187 1.17 7.17 -4.12
CA VAL A 187 2.34 7.24 -3.25
C VAL A 187 3.16 5.96 -3.32
N THR A 188 4.49 6.11 -3.30
CA THR A 188 5.41 4.98 -3.28
C THR A 188 6.69 5.35 -2.54
N TYR A 189 7.32 4.36 -1.93
CA TYR A 189 8.62 4.51 -1.30
C TYR A 189 9.76 4.77 -2.29
N CYS A 190 9.57 4.43 -3.56
CA CYS A 190 10.63 4.47 -4.58
C CYS A 190 10.82 5.89 -5.13
N ALA A 191 12.03 6.42 -4.96
CA ALA A 191 12.41 7.75 -5.44
C ALA A 191 13.40 7.73 -6.62
N LYS A 192 13.58 6.57 -7.27
CA LYS A 192 14.55 6.42 -8.36
C LYS A 192 14.18 7.25 -9.58
N GLY A 193 15.18 7.87 -10.20
CA GLY A 193 14.99 8.76 -11.35
C GLY A 193 14.26 8.09 -12.53
N ARG A 194 14.51 6.80 -12.78
CA ARG A 194 13.80 6.05 -13.83
C ARG A 194 12.30 5.94 -13.54
N VAL A 195 11.92 5.67 -12.29
CA VAL A 195 10.52 5.56 -11.86
C VAL A 195 9.81 6.91 -11.96
N LYS A 196 10.46 7.99 -11.52
CA LYS A 196 9.92 9.35 -11.65
C LYS A 196 9.72 9.75 -13.13
N ARG A 197 10.61 9.33 -14.02
CA ARG A 197 10.43 9.57 -15.48
C ARG A 197 9.24 8.77 -16.03
N ALA A 198 9.12 7.49 -15.68
CA ALA A 198 8.00 6.65 -16.10
C ALA A 198 6.65 7.21 -15.60
N LEU A 199 6.56 7.65 -14.34
CA LEU A 199 5.37 8.33 -13.80
C LEU A 199 5.04 9.61 -14.60
N LYS A 200 6.03 10.45 -14.90
CA LYS A 200 5.81 11.67 -15.71
C LYS A 200 5.35 11.34 -17.11
N SER A 201 5.94 10.32 -17.75
CA SER A 201 5.54 9.86 -19.09
C SER A 201 4.13 9.31 -19.12
N ALA A 202 3.66 8.71 -18.00
CA ALA A 202 2.27 8.25 -17.82
C ALA A 202 1.27 9.39 -17.53
N GLY A 203 1.72 10.66 -17.44
CA GLY A 203 0.87 11.84 -17.25
C GLY A 203 0.81 12.40 -15.84
N PHE A 204 1.51 11.80 -14.87
CA PHE A 204 1.53 12.31 -13.49
C PHE A 204 2.41 13.55 -13.33
N THR A 205 1.99 14.45 -12.44
CA THR A 205 2.90 15.41 -11.83
C THR A 205 3.55 14.78 -10.62
N VAL A 206 4.88 14.82 -10.58
CA VAL A 206 5.68 14.09 -9.57
C VAL A 206 6.25 15.06 -8.55
N GLU A 207 5.98 14.79 -7.28
CA GLU A 207 6.53 15.48 -6.12
C GLU A 207 7.54 14.60 -5.38
N ASN A 208 8.60 15.22 -4.89
CA ASN A 208 9.56 14.60 -3.97
C ASN A 208 9.22 15.03 -2.55
N LEU A 209 8.96 14.07 -1.68
CA LEU A 209 8.71 14.31 -0.27
C LEU A 209 9.87 13.77 0.56
N PRO A 210 10.15 14.32 1.75
CA PRO A 210 11.13 13.75 2.67
C PRO A 210 10.82 12.28 2.95
N GLY A 211 11.83 11.43 2.99
CA GLY A 211 11.69 10.01 3.31
C GLY A 211 11.69 9.73 4.81
N PRO A 212 11.26 8.54 5.22
CA PRO A 212 11.44 8.05 6.59
C PRO A 212 12.91 7.71 6.85
N LYS A 213 13.24 7.28 8.07
CA LYS A 213 14.59 6.81 8.45
C LYS A 213 15.13 5.81 7.41
N GLY A 214 16.34 6.02 6.96
CA GLY A 214 17.00 5.20 5.94
C GLY A 214 16.68 5.57 4.49
N LYS A 215 15.76 6.50 4.24
CA LYS A 215 15.45 7.01 2.89
C LYS A 215 15.51 8.52 2.86
N ARG A 216 16.23 9.07 1.85
CA ARG A 216 16.32 10.52 1.67
C ARG A 216 14.98 11.12 1.23
N GLU A 217 14.28 10.46 0.34
CA GLU A 217 13.04 10.94 -0.24
C GLU A 217 12.11 9.78 -0.65
N ILE A 218 10.84 10.10 -0.78
CA ILE A 218 9.79 9.26 -1.33
C ILE A 218 9.10 9.99 -2.49
N THR A 219 8.26 9.29 -3.24
CA THR A 219 7.56 9.87 -4.39
C THR A 219 6.06 9.92 -4.15
N ARG A 220 5.47 11.09 -4.42
CA ARG A 220 4.03 11.26 -4.60
C ARG A 220 3.77 11.74 -6.02
N ALA A 221 2.80 11.12 -6.69
CA ALA A 221 2.42 11.44 -8.05
C ALA A 221 0.94 11.84 -8.10
N LEU A 222 0.63 12.96 -8.75
CA LEU A 222 -0.70 13.56 -8.78
C LEU A 222 -1.30 13.46 -10.18
N LYS A 223 -2.57 13.08 -10.26
CA LYS A 223 -3.38 13.24 -11.45
C LYS A 223 -4.13 14.57 -11.36
N PHE A 224 -3.83 15.49 -12.27
CA PHE A 224 -4.59 16.75 -12.34
C PHE A 224 -6.02 16.53 -12.84
N ILE A 225 -6.86 17.54 -12.54
CA ILE A 225 -8.25 17.64 -12.97
C ILE A 225 -8.31 17.99 -14.45
#